data_49d06c03e34abe16d0c6f3b1bc775e20
#
_entry.id   49d06c03e34abe16d0c6f3b1bc775e20
#
_cell.length_a   1.000
_cell.length_b   1.000
_cell.length_c   1.000
_cell.angle_alpha   90.00
_cell.angle_beta   90.00
_cell.angle_gamma   90.00
#
_symmetry.space_group_name_H-M   'P 1'
#
loop_
_entity.id
_entity.type
_entity.pdbx_description
1 polymer ?
#
loop_
_entity_poly.entity_id
_entity_poly.type
_entity_poly.pdbx_seq_one_letter_code
_entity_poly.pdbx_strand_id
1 'polypeptide(L)'
;EAFAKSVLFGFPIIEKTKKGYLIDLTPFLMSDAHGVSKRLEDLNEGSFEIDKSRSAISLERTKAFPKNIELDMMLTFVGDPTGNLVHSVTPSPEAITVHQHHSFVALPDLNYNPRVFDPRSGSNAITFYDYTTPVNEPTKKQYIYRHRLEKKDPLSSMSEAIKPIVYYLDNGTPEPVRSALLEGGLWWNQAFESIGYKDAFQVKILPNDADPLDIRYNVIQWIHRSTRGWS
;
A
#
# COMPACT_ATOMS: atom_id res chain seq x y z
N GLU A 1 16.60 -7.52 -20.78
CA GLU A 1 15.58 -8.27 -21.54
C GLU A 1 14.43 -8.71 -20.64
N ALA A 2 14.67 -9.39 -19.50
CA ALA A 2 13.64 -9.83 -18.55
C ALA A 2 12.81 -8.65 -18.01
N PHE A 3 13.47 -7.53 -17.69
CA PHE A 3 12.82 -6.32 -17.20
C PHE A 3 11.83 -5.74 -18.23
N ALA A 4 12.23 -5.70 -19.51
CA ALA A 4 11.35 -5.22 -20.58
C ALA A 4 10.12 -6.12 -20.81
N LYS A 5 10.23 -7.42 -20.49
CA LYS A 5 9.12 -8.37 -20.62
C LYS A 5 8.16 -8.34 -19.41
N SER A 6 8.53 -7.71 -18.32
CA SER A 6 7.71 -7.58 -17.10
C SER A 6 7.03 -6.21 -16.98
N VAL A 7 7.05 -5.38 -18.03
CA VAL A 7 6.38 -4.08 -18.03
C VAL A 7 4.88 -4.26 -17.93
N LEU A 8 4.27 -3.66 -16.92
CA LEU A 8 2.83 -3.71 -16.69
C LEU A 8 2.06 -2.89 -17.73
N PHE A 9 2.58 -1.71 -18.08
CA PHE A 9 1.94 -0.78 -19.00
C PHE A 9 2.96 0.18 -19.62
N GLY A 10 2.77 0.57 -20.89
CA GLY A 10 3.55 1.60 -21.58
C GLY A 10 2.78 2.93 -21.61
N PHE A 11 3.27 3.95 -20.90
CA PHE A 11 2.62 5.25 -20.87
C PHE A 11 3.01 6.10 -22.09
N PRO A 12 2.03 6.68 -22.84
CA PRO A 12 2.33 7.62 -23.91
C PRO A 12 3.07 8.86 -23.38
N ILE A 13 4.15 9.24 -24.06
CA ILE A 13 4.89 10.47 -23.74
C ILE A 13 4.26 11.60 -24.51
N ILE A 14 3.75 12.63 -23.81
CA ILE A 14 3.20 13.85 -24.39
C ILE A 14 4.31 14.83 -24.70
N GLU A 15 5.24 15.01 -23.76
CA GLU A 15 6.30 16.01 -23.86
C GLU A 15 7.57 15.58 -23.10
N LYS A 16 8.73 15.95 -23.65
CA LYS A 16 10.01 15.87 -22.93
C LYS A 16 10.31 17.20 -22.27
N THR A 17 10.44 17.22 -20.98
CA THR A 17 10.76 18.41 -20.18
C THR A 17 12.22 18.38 -19.70
N LYS A 18 12.72 19.49 -19.15
CA LYS A 18 14.06 19.55 -18.53
C LYS A 18 14.21 18.63 -17.32
N LYS A 19 13.11 18.26 -16.67
CA LYS A 19 13.09 17.44 -15.42
C LYS A 19 12.65 15.99 -15.64
N GLY A 20 12.25 15.63 -16.87
CA GLY A 20 11.72 14.28 -17.16
C GLY A 20 10.75 14.28 -18.34
N TYR A 21 9.75 13.44 -18.26
CA TYR A 21 8.73 13.28 -19.31
C TYR A 21 7.36 13.57 -18.73
N LEU A 22 6.56 14.32 -19.50
CA LEU A 22 5.11 14.39 -19.27
C LEU A 22 4.48 13.19 -19.97
N ILE A 23 3.75 12.38 -19.24
CA ILE A 23 3.12 11.15 -19.73
C ILE A 23 1.60 11.22 -19.56
N ASP A 24 0.87 10.52 -20.43
CA ASP A 24 -0.58 10.34 -20.29
C ASP A 24 -0.88 9.05 -19.51
N LEU A 25 -1.47 9.18 -18.33
CA LEU A 25 -1.92 8.07 -17.52
C LEU A 25 -3.36 7.62 -17.84
N THR A 26 -4.11 8.39 -18.62
CA THR A 26 -5.53 8.14 -18.89
C THR A 26 -5.81 6.74 -19.42
N PRO A 27 -5.06 6.21 -20.41
CA PRO A 27 -5.34 4.86 -20.92
C PRO A 27 -5.23 3.76 -19.87
N PHE A 28 -4.29 3.89 -18.93
CA PHE A 28 -4.12 2.96 -17.81
C PHE A 28 -5.24 3.12 -16.78
N LEU A 29 -5.51 4.35 -16.36
CA LEU A 29 -6.50 4.67 -15.34
C LEU A 29 -7.93 4.32 -15.78
N MET A 30 -8.22 4.38 -17.08
CA MET A 30 -9.50 4.03 -17.69
C MET A 30 -9.55 2.55 -18.12
N SER A 31 -8.69 1.70 -17.58
CA SER A 31 -8.69 0.25 -17.79
C SER A 31 -9.15 -0.50 -16.54
N ASP A 32 -9.62 -1.73 -16.73
CA ASP A 32 -9.92 -2.64 -15.62
C ASP A 32 -8.63 -3.25 -15.05
N ALA A 33 -7.78 -2.39 -14.46
CA ALA A 33 -6.48 -2.81 -13.93
C ALA A 33 -6.59 -3.78 -12.74
N HIS A 34 -7.72 -3.81 -12.06
CA HIS A 34 -8.00 -4.70 -10.92
C HIS A 34 -8.78 -5.96 -11.28
N GLY A 35 -9.17 -6.12 -12.56
CA GLY A 35 -9.89 -7.30 -13.03
C GLY A 35 -11.30 -7.43 -12.45
N VAL A 36 -12.01 -6.32 -12.28
CA VAL A 36 -13.36 -6.29 -11.72
C VAL A 36 -14.33 -7.10 -12.57
N SER A 37 -14.31 -6.91 -13.90
CA SER A 37 -15.17 -7.64 -14.84
C SER A 37 -14.97 -9.15 -14.71
N LYS A 38 -13.71 -9.58 -14.75
CA LYS A 38 -13.39 -11.01 -14.60
C LYS A 38 -13.81 -11.56 -13.25
N ARG A 39 -13.63 -10.81 -12.17
CA ARG A 39 -14.03 -11.25 -10.83
C ARG A 39 -15.54 -11.41 -10.70
N LEU A 40 -16.32 -10.52 -11.31
CA LEU A 40 -17.78 -10.64 -11.34
C LEU A 40 -18.21 -11.87 -12.12
N GLU A 41 -17.59 -12.13 -13.27
CA GLU A 41 -17.82 -13.33 -14.07
C GLU A 41 -17.48 -14.62 -13.30
N ASP A 42 -16.29 -14.69 -12.69
CA ASP A 42 -15.84 -15.86 -11.91
C ASP A 42 -16.76 -16.15 -10.71
N LEU A 43 -17.43 -15.13 -10.17
CA LEU A 43 -18.41 -15.26 -9.09
C LEU A 43 -19.85 -15.53 -9.59
N ASN A 44 -20.07 -15.63 -10.90
CA ASN A 44 -21.37 -15.76 -11.55
C ASN A 44 -22.32 -14.58 -11.26
N GLU A 45 -21.77 -13.39 -11.07
CA GLU A 45 -22.55 -12.17 -10.81
C GLU A 45 -22.98 -11.46 -12.10
N GLY A 46 -22.40 -11.82 -13.25
CA GLY A 46 -22.74 -11.30 -14.57
C GLY A 46 -21.52 -10.98 -15.43
N SER A 47 -21.77 -10.54 -16.66
CA SER A 47 -20.74 -10.08 -17.61
C SER A 47 -20.79 -8.57 -17.74
N PHE A 48 -19.67 -7.89 -17.48
CA PHE A 48 -19.61 -6.44 -17.42
C PHE A 48 -18.40 -5.89 -18.19
N GLU A 49 -18.57 -4.71 -18.80
CA GLU A 49 -17.53 -3.97 -19.48
C GLU A 49 -17.46 -2.51 -18.99
N ILE A 50 -16.28 -1.89 -19.05
CA ILE A 50 -16.11 -0.48 -18.65
C ILE A 50 -16.84 0.44 -19.63
N ASP A 51 -17.75 1.27 -19.10
CA ASP A 51 -18.30 2.42 -19.81
C ASP A 51 -17.46 3.67 -19.53
N LYS A 52 -16.56 3.99 -20.46
CA LYS A 52 -15.69 5.14 -20.34
C LYS A 52 -16.43 6.48 -20.32
N SER A 53 -17.64 6.54 -20.90
CA SER A 53 -18.45 7.76 -20.92
C SER A 53 -19.04 8.12 -19.56
N ARG A 54 -19.18 7.11 -18.69
CA ARG A 54 -19.66 7.22 -17.30
C ARG A 54 -18.57 7.03 -16.27
N SER A 55 -17.31 7.10 -16.69
CA SER A 55 -16.15 6.94 -15.83
C SER A 55 -15.35 8.24 -15.75
N ALA A 56 -14.77 8.56 -14.60
CA ALA A 56 -14.06 9.82 -14.38
C ALA A 56 -12.95 9.69 -13.35
N ILE A 57 -11.95 10.58 -13.42
CA ILE A 57 -10.95 10.79 -12.36
C ILE A 57 -11.61 11.53 -11.20
N SER A 58 -11.46 11.02 -10.00
CA SER A 58 -11.81 11.72 -8.76
C SER A 58 -10.70 12.70 -8.39
N LEU A 59 -10.79 13.95 -8.86
CA LEU A 59 -9.75 14.95 -8.62
C LEU A 59 -9.56 15.25 -7.12
N GLU A 60 -10.64 15.23 -6.36
CA GLU A 60 -10.59 15.44 -4.90
C GLU A 60 -9.74 14.39 -4.17
N ARG A 61 -9.80 13.15 -4.64
CA ARG A 61 -9.08 12.00 -4.06
C ARG A 61 -7.76 11.70 -4.76
N THR A 62 -7.42 12.46 -5.80
CA THR A 62 -6.14 12.34 -6.51
C THR A 62 -5.14 13.32 -5.91
N LYS A 63 -4.04 12.81 -5.36
CA LYS A 63 -3.08 13.58 -4.58
C LYS A 63 -1.64 13.24 -4.94
N ALA A 64 -0.76 14.23 -4.84
CA ALA A 64 0.67 14.06 -5.03
C ALA A 64 1.43 14.42 -3.75
N PHE A 65 2.24 13.49 -3.28
CA PHE A 65 3.10 13.64 -2.11
C PHE A 65 4.57 13.55 -2.50
N PRO A 66 5.52 13.92 -1.63
CA PRO A 66 6.95 13.86 -1.96
C PRO A 66 7.50 12.49 -2.34
N LYS A 67 6.83 11.39 -1.94
CA LYS A 67 7.27 10.01 -2.16
C LYS A 67 6.24 9.12 -2.85
N ASN A 68 5.03 9.60 -3.06
CA ASN A 68 3.96 8.84 -3.71
C ASN A 68 2.96 9.74 -4.42
N ILE A 69 2.27 9.15 -5.37
CA ILE A 69 1.13 9.75 -6.07
C ILE A 69 -0.03 8.79 -5.91
N GLU A 70 -1.17 9.32 -5.47
CA GLU A 70 -2.40 8.61 -5.24
C GLU A 70 -3.42 9.03 -6.29
N LEU A 71 -3.95 8.09 -7.04
CA LEU A 71 -4.90 8.32 -8.11
C LEU A 71 -6.17 7.52 -7.84
N ASP A 72 -7.30 8.20 -7.84
CA ASP A 72 -8.61 7.58 -7.59
C ASP A 72 -9.51 7.75 -8.82
N MET A 73 -10.03 6.63 -9.31
CA MET A 73 -10.89 6.57 -10.48
C MET A 73 -12.26 6.05 -10.09
N MET A 74 -13.30 6.71 -10.53
CA MET A 74 -14.65 6.18 -10.57
C MET A 74 -14.86 5.49 -11.90
N LEU A 75 -14.89 4.17 -11.94
CA LEU A 75 -15.15 3.39 -13.14
C LEU A 75 -16.54 2.78 -13.08
N THR A 76 -17.33 3.02 -14.12
CA THR A 76 -18.65 2.42 -14.28
C THR A 76 -18.54 1.23 -15.22
N PHE A 77 -19.02 0.09 -14.75
CA PHE A 77 -19.12 -1.15 -15.51
C PHE A 77 -20.57 -1.37 -15.87
N VAL A 78 -20.84 -1.65 -17.12
CA VAL A 78 -22.19 -1.92 -17.65
C VAL A 78 -22.27 -3.34 -18.16
N GLY A 79 -23.40 -3.99 -17.98
CA GLY A 79 -23.55 -5.37 -18.41
C GLY A 79 -24.84 -6.03 -18.00
N ASP A 80 -24.84 -7.35 -18.09
CA ASP A 80 -25.99 -8.22 -17.79
C ASP A 80 -25.80 -8.87 -16.41
N PRO A 81 -26.45 -8.33 -15.37
CA PRO A 81 -26.37 -8.88 -14.02
C PRO A 81 -27.12 -10.21 -13.93
N THR A 82 -26.50 -11.23 -13.32
CA THR A 82 -27.11 -12.54 -13.13
C THR A 82 -27.10 -12.99 -11.67
N GLY A 83 -26.19 -12.43 -10.86
CA GLY A 83 -25.97 -12.84 -9.49
C GLY A 83 -26.75 -12.04 -8.45
N ASN A 84 -27.01 -12.67 -7.31
CA ASN A 84 -27.77 -12.06 -6.23
C ASN A 84 -27.00 -10.94 -5.49
N LEU A 85 -25.67 -11.01 -5.44
CA LEU A 85 -24.88 -9.99 -4.73
C LEU A 85 -25.00 -8.64 -5.43
N VAL A 86 -24.82 -8.61 -6.76
CA VAL A 86 -24.96 -7.38 -7.54
C VAL A 86 -26.34 -6.77 -7.37
N HIS A 87 -27.40 -7.58 -7.45
CA HIS A 87 -28.77 -7.12 -7.22
C HIS A 87 -29.03 -6.62 -5.80
N SER A 88 -28.31 -7.12 -4.81
CA SER A 88 -28.50 -6.74 -3.40
C SER A 88 -27.80 -5.48 -2.97
N VAL A 89 -26.69 -5.09 -3.68
CA VAL A 89 -25.82 -3.98 -3.25
C VAL A 89 -25.84 -2.78 -4.18
N THR A 90 -26.45 -2.89 -5.37
CA THR A 90 -26.51 -1.80 -6.34
C THR A 90 -27.93 -1.41 -6.68
N PRO A 91 -28.28 -0.10 -6.70
CA PRO A 91 -29.60 0.37 -7.09
C PRO A 91 -29.95 0.08 -8.55
N SER A 92 -28.93 0.03 -9.42
CA SER A 92 -29.03 -0.27 -10.85
C SER A 92 -28.00 -1.36 -11.18
N PRO A 93 -28.39 -2.64 -11.09
CA PRO A 93 -27.45 -3.76 -11.25
C PRO A 93 -26.78 -3.81 -12.64
N GLU A 94 -27.41 -3.23 -13.66
CA GLU A 94 -26.87 -3.14 -15.02
C GLU A 94 -25.71 -2.13 -15.15
N ALA A 95 -25.49 -1.29 -14.13
CA ALA A 95 -24.47 -0.25 -14.12
C ALA A 95 -23.82 -0.10 -12.75
N ILE A 96 -22.69 -0.72 -12.56
CA ILE A 96 -21.96 -0.75 -11.29
C ILE A 96 -20.83 0.26 -11.34
N THR A 97 -20.81 1.22 -10.40
CA THR A 97 -19.70 2.16 -10.27
C THR A 97 -18.83 1.77 -9.08
N VAL A 98 -17.53 1.63 -9.32
CA VAL A 98 -16.52 1.33 -8.30
C VAL A 98 -15.40 2.38 -8.30
N HIS A 99 -14.82 2.61 -7.14
CA HIS A 99 -13.59 3.36 -7.02
C HIS A 99 -12.39 2.42 -7.17
N GLN A 100 -11.52 2.72 -8.15
CA GLN A 100 -10.21 2.07 -8.27
C GLN A 100 -9.13 3.04 -7.80
N HIS A 101 -8.36 2.61 -6.82
CA HIS A 101 -7.27 3.39 -6.26
C HIS A 101 -5.92 2.83 -6.74
N HIS A 102 -5.05 3.74 -7.20
CA HIS A 102 -3.70 3.41 -7.66
C HIS A 102 -2.68 4.25 -6.92
N SER A 103 -1.68 3.60 -6.34
CA SER A 103 -0.55 4.24 -5.68
C SER A 103 0.73 4.02 -6.48
N PHE A 104 1.40 5.09 -6.86
CA PHE A 104 2.75 5.06 -7.40
C PHE A 104 3.72 5.54 -6.34
N VAL A 105 4.55 4.64 -5.84
CA VAL A 105 5.42 4.86 -4.71
C VAL A 105 6.88 4.90 -5.16
N ALA A 106 7.63 5.94 -4.75
CA ALA A 106 9.06 6.01 -4.98
C ALA A 106 9.76 4.90 -4.22
N LEU A 107 10.53 4.07 -4.92
CA LEU A 107 11.32 3.02 -4.29
C LEU A 107 12.34 3.63 -3.33
N PRO A 108 12.66 2.94 -2.21
CA PRO A 108 13.69 3.37 -1.29
C PRO A 108 15.07 3.31 -1.95
N ASP A 109 16.07 3.90 -1.26
CA ASP A 109 17.47 3.79 -1.69
C ASP A 109 17.97 2.33 -1.66
N LEU A 110 19.11 2.08 -2.34
CA LEU A 110 19.71 0.74 -2.44
C LEU A 110 20.50 0.30 -1.20
N ASN A 111 20.50 1.08 -0.13
CA ASN A 111 21.31 0.82 1.08
C ASN A 111 20.63 -0.12 2.08
N TYR A 112 19.47 -0.66 1.74
CA TYR A 112 18.78 -1.62 2.58
C TYR A 112 19.41 -3.01 2.47
N ASN A 113 19.88 -3.56 3.60
CA ASN A 113 20.38 -4.92 3.71
C ASN A 113 19.23 -5.87 4.08
N PRO A 114 18.72 -6.69 3.15
CA PRO A 114 17.69 -7.64 3.48
C PRO A 114 18.24 -8.75 4.38
N ARG A 115 17.39 -9.27 5.26
CA ARG A 115 17.73 -10.44 6.09
C ARG A 115 17.01 -11.66 5.54
N VAL A 116 17.80 -12.73 5.30
CA VAL A 116 17.26 -14.01 4.83
C VAL A 116 16.27 -14.56 5.86
N PHE A 117 15.16 -15.09 5.38
CA PHE A 117 14.15 -15.72 6.20
C PHE A 117 14.64 -17.08 6.74
N ASP A 118 14.37 -17.33 8.00
CA ASP A 118 14.52 -18.65 8.64
C ASP A 118 13.15 -19.01 9.26
N PRO A 119 12.60 -20.22 9.00
CA PRO A 119 11.30 -20.62 9.55
C PRO A 119 11.21 -20.58 11.07
N ARG A 120 12.36 -20.64 11.75
CA ARG A 120 12.46 -20.55 13.22
C ARG A 120 12.36 -19.12 13.77
N SER A 121 12.43 -18.11 12.90
CA SER A 121 12.46 -16.70 13.32
C SER A 121 11.12 -16.17 13.83
N GLY A 122 10.01 -16.86 13.55
CA GLY A 122 8.67 -16.36 13.85
C GLY A 122 8.25 -15.11 13.06
N SER A 123 9.03 -14.71 12.06
CA SER A 123 8.79 -13.53 11.23
C SER A 123 8.04 -13.89 9.95
N ASN A 124 7.24 -12.95 9.44
CA ASN A 124 6.70 -13.06 8.09
C ASN A 124 7.78 -12.81 7.04
N ALA A 125 7.62 -13.44 5.88
CA ALA A 125 8.57 -13.31 4.77
C ALA A 125 7.91 -12.85 3.48
N ILE A 126 8.63 -12.04 2.72
CA ILE A 126 8.36 -11.85 1.30
C ILE A 126 9.09 -12.92 0.51
N THR A 127 8.41 -13.53 -0.44
CA THR A 127 8.95 -14.57 -1.33
C THR A 127 8.88 -14.12 -2.77
N PHE A 128 9.97 -14.29 -3.51
CA PHE A 128 10.02 -14.06 -4.96
C PHE A 128 11.01 -15.03 -5.62
N TYR A 129 10.96 -15.11 -6.93
CA TYR A 129 11.87 -15.91 -7.74
C TYR A 129 12.82 -15.01 -8.50
N ASP A 130 14.13 -15.18 -8.24
CA ASP A 130 15.19 -14.43 -8.88
C ASP A 130 15.84 -15.29 -9.96
N TYR A 131 15.49 -15.06 -11.21
CA TYR A 131 16.03 -15.78 -12.37
C TYR A 131 17.41 -15.27 -12.82
N THR A 132 17.99 -14.28 -12.13
CA THR A 132 19.40 -13.88 -12.32
C THR A 132 20.37 -14.72 -11.50
N THR A 133 19.84 -15.56 -10.60
CA THR A 133 20.62 -16.45 -9.74
C THR A 133 21.39 -17.49 -10.60
N PRO A 134 22.64 -17.81 -10.25
CA PRO A 134 23.39 -18.89 -10.90
C PRO A 134 22.64 -20.22 -10.90
N VAL A 135 22.87 -21.05 -11.94
CA VAL A 135 22.12 -22.31 -12.16
C VAL A 135 22.22 -23.29 -10.98
N ASN A 136 23.30 -23.24 -10.23
CA ASN A 136 23.55 -24.09 -9.05
C ASN A 136 22.96 -23.55 -7.74
N GLU A 137 22.29 -22.39 -7.78
CA GLU A 137 21.64 -21.79 -6.61
C GLU A 137 20.11 -21.79 -6.73
N PRO A 138 19.39 -21.84 -5.59
CA PRO A 138 17.93 -21.73 -5.61
C PRO A 138 17.47 -20.37 -6.14
N THR A 139 16.57 -20.37 -7.10
CA THR A 139 15.93 -19.15 -7.61
C THR A 139 14.97 -18.52 -6.59
N LYS A 140 14.37 -19.35 -5.71
CA LYS A 140 13.49 -18.88 -4.64
C LYS A 140 14.28 -18.12 -3.60
N LYS A 141 13.94 -16.83 -3.43
CA LYS A 141 14.50 -15.94 -2.39
C LYS A 141 13.41 -15.59 -1.38
N GLN A 142 13.78 -15.57 -0.10
CA GLN A 142 12.87 -15.22 1.00
C GLN A 142 13.58 -14.29 1.97
N TYR A 143 12.96 -13.14 2.22
CA TYR A 143 13.46 -12.15 3.17
C TYR A 143 12.40 -11.80 4.20
N ILE A 144 12.79 -11.53 5.45
CA ILE A 144 11.86 -11.13 6.50
C ILE A 144 11.43 -9.67 6.30
N TYR A 145 10.18 -9.40 6.68
CA TYR A 145 9.72 -8.01 6.84
C TYR A 145 10.37 -7.39 8.08
N ARG A 146 11.06 -6.28 7.90
CA ARG A 146 11.63 -5.52 9.01
C ARG A 146 11.83 -4.05 8.67
N HIS A 147 11.77 -3.20 9.67
CA HIS A 147 12.20 -1.82 9.54
C HIS A 147 13.73 -1.73 9.42
N ARG A 148 14.23 -0.73 8.70
CA ARG A 148 15.64 -0.33 8.79
C ARG A 148 15.80 0.39 10.13
N LEU A 149 16.53 -0.23 11.05
CA LEU A 149 16.80 0.32 12.37
C LEU A 149 18.30 0.31 12.61
N GLU A 150 18.89 1.48 12.70
CA GLU A 150 20.34 1.69 12.85
C GLU A 150 20.58 2.61 14.06
N LYS A 151 21.56 2.27 14.90
CA LYS A 151 21.92 3.09 16.06
C LYS A 151 22.60 4.37 15.61
N LYS A 152 22.31 5.49 16.27
CA LYS A 152 23.09 6.75 16.11
C LYS A 152 24.54 6.56 16.57
N ASP A 153 24.74 5.84 17.67
CA ASP A 153 26.04 5.41 18.15
C ASP A 153 26.11 3.87 18.15
N PRO A 154 26.72 3.27 17.11
CA PRO A 154 26.85 1.81 17.01
C PRO A 154 27.69 1.14 18.11
N LEU A 155 28.57 1.91 18.77
CA LEU A 155 29.46 1.41 19.82
C LEU A 155 28.82 1.43 21.21
N SER A 156 27.76 2.20 21.39
CA SER A 156 27.02 2.26 22.65
C SER A 156 26.15 1.03 22.86
N SER A 157 26.12 0.52 24.10
CA SER A 157 25.20 -0.56 24.48
C SER A 157 23.73 -0.12 24.32
N MET A 158 23.43 1.16 24.60
CA MET A 158 22.11 1.78 24.44
C MET A 158 22.25 3.05 23.60
N SER A 159 21.50 3.15 22.51
CA SER A 159 21.51 4.33 21.61
C SER A 159 20.13 4.59 21.03
N GLU A 160 19.82 5.84 20.75
CA GLU A 160 18.69 6.17 19.88
C GLU A 160 18.91 5.62 18.47
N ALA A 161 17.82 5.42 17.73
CA ALA A 161 17.88 5.11 16.32
C ALA A 161 18.16 6.38 15.50
N ILE A 162 18.89 6.24 14.38
CA ILE A 162 19.05 7.32 13.38
C ILE A 162 17.66 7.76 12.89
N LYS A 163 16.79 6.80 12.60
CA LYS A 163 15.40 7.01 12.24
C LYS A 163 14.53 6.07 13.08
N PRO A 164 13.82 6.57 14.09
CA PRO A 164 12.91 5.74 14.89
C PRO A 164 11.75 5.24 14.04
N ILE A 165 11.14 4.16 14.48
CA ILE A 165 9.89 3.64 13.93
C ILE A 165 8.77 4.49 14.54
N VAL A 166 8.10 5.31 13.72
CA VAL A 166 7.01 6.16 14.18
C VAL A 166 5.71 5.71 13.53
N TYR A 167 4.73 5.39 14.37
CA TYR A 167 3.35 5.22 13.94
C TYR A 167 2.52 6.44 14.35
N TYR A 168 1.56 6.79 13.51
CA TYR A 168 0.66 7.90 13.74
C TYR A 168 -0.76 7.37 13.89
N LEU A 169 -1.36 7.60 15.05
CA LEU A 169 -2.76 7.25 15.29
C LEU A 169 -3.65 8.32 14.66
N ASP A 170 -4.65 7.88 13.94
CA ASP A 170 -5.68 8.72 13.34
C ASP A 170 -6.28 9.66 14.41
N ASN A 171 -6.26 10.95 14.13
CA ASN A 171 -6.77 11.99 15.03
C ASN A 171 -8.30 11.90 15.26
N GLY A 172 -9.03 11.21 14.37
CA GLY A 172 -10.44 10.86 14.52
C GLY A 172 -10.73 9.75 15.53
N THR A 173 -9.70 9.09 16.08
CA THR A 173 -9.90 8.01 17.07
C THR A 173 -10.53 8.58 18.36
N PRO A 174 -11.69 8.04 18.82
CA PRO A 174 -12.37 8.56 20.01
C PRO A 174 -11.69 8.13 21.32
N GLU A 175 -11.91 8.91 22.39
CA GLU A 175 -11.60 8.45 23.75
C GLU A 175 -12.66 7.42 24.22
N PRO A 176 -12.29 6.42 25.06
CA PRO A 176 -10.96 6.17 25.64
C PRO A 176 -10.03 5.32 24.74
N VAL A 177 -10.47 4.95 23.53
CA VAL A 177 -9.72 4.08 22.63
C VAL A 177 -8.39 4.72 22.21
N ARG A 178 -8.40 6.03 21.97
CA ARG A 178 -7.20 6.80 21.63
C ARG A 178 -6.10 6.65 22.68
N SER A 179 -6.43 6.90 23.95
CA SER A 179 -5.47 6.77 25.06
C SER A 179 -4.96 5.35 25.20
N ALA A 180 -5.83 4.34 25.10
CA ALA A 180 -5.45 2.93 25.20
C ALA A 180 -4.52 2.49 24.06
N LEU A 181 -4.77 2.94 22.81
CA LEU A 181 -3.91 2.63 21.67
C LEU A 181 -2.54 3.32 21.75
N LEU A 182 -2.48 4.56 22.25
CA LEU A 182 -1.22 5.25 22.49
C LEU A 182 -0.39 4.53 23.55
N GLU A 183 -0.99 4.19 24.70
CA GLU A 183 -0.33 3.48 25.78
C GLU A 183 0.15 2.09 25.33
N GLY A 184 -0.75 1.28 24.76
CA GLY A 184 -0.43 -0.07 24.30
C GLY A 184 0.62 -0.10 23.20
N GLY A 185 0.59 0.88 22.29
CA GLY A 185 1.61 1.03 21.26
C GLY A 185 3.00 1.31 21.82
N LEU A 186 3.10 2.14 22.87
CA LEU A 186 4.38 2.48 23.49
C LEU A 186 5.03 1.30 24.25
N TRP A 187 4.28 0.25 24.58
CA TRP A 187 4.86 -0.95 25.21
C TRP A 187 5.92 -1.63 24.34
N TRP A 188 5.85 -1.46 23.02
CA TRP A 188 6.87 -1.98 22.11
C TRP A 188 8.27 -1.40 22.36
N ASN A 189 8.38 -0.21 22.96
CA ASN A 189 9.69 0.34 23.33
C ASN A 189 10.51 -0.60 24.23
N GLN A 190 9.86 -1.33 25.14
CA GLN A 190 10.54 -2.28 26.02
C GLN A 190 11.27 -3.37 25.22
N ALA A 191 10.66 -3.85 24.11
CA ALA A 191 11.29 -4.83 23.23
C ALA A 191 12.52 -4.24 22.52
N PHE A 192 12.45 -2.99 22.07
CA PHE A 192 13.59 -2.33 21.43
C PHE A 192 14.69 -1.94 22.42
N GLU A 193 14.34 -1.54 23.63
CA GLU A 193 15.29 -1.26 24.72
C GLU A 193 16.05 -2.52 25.13
N SER A 194 15.39 -3.69 25.18
CA SER A 194 16.05 -4.96 25.51
C SER A 194 17.18 -5.35 24.53
N ILE A 195 17.15 -4.80 23.32
CA ILE A 195 18.20 -5.00 22.31
C ILE A 195 19.06 -3.75 22.07
N GLY A 196 19.00 -2.78 23.00
CA GLY A 196 19.88 -1.62 23.04
C GLY A 196 19.45 -0.41 22.22
N TYR A 197 18.15 -0.25 21.93
CA TYR A 197 17.61 0.93 21.25
C TYR A 197 16.73 1.75 22.19
N LYS A 198 17.10 3.00 22.43
CA LYS A 198 16.31 3.94 23.23
C LYS A 198 15.32 4.68 22.33
N ASP A 199 14.06 4.76 22.78
CA ASP A 199 12.99 5.53 22.11
C ASP A 199 12.83 5.19 20.62
N ALA A 200 13.11 3.94 20.24
CA ALA A 200 13.14 3.53 18.83
C ALA A 200 11.76 3.28 18.23
N PHE A 201 10.75 3.03 19.06
CA PHE A 201 9.37 2.88 18.65
C PHE A 201 8.51 3.99 19.27
N GLN A 202 7.78 4.72 18.43
CA GLN A 202 6.98 5.86 18.88
C GLN A 202 5.57 5.77 18.29
N VAL A 203 4.56 6.10 19.10
CA VAL A 203 3.19 6.30 18.63
C VAL A 203 2.80 7.73 18.93
N LYS A 204 2.31 8.45 17.92
CA LYS A 204 1.92 9.87 17.99
C LYS A 204 0.53 10.06 17.41
N ILE A 205 -0.12 11.15 17.72
CA ILE A 205 -1.33 11.54 17.00
C ILE A 205 -0.94 12.11 15.63
N LEU A 206 -1.68 11.73 14.59
CA LEU A 206 -1.49 12.28 13.24
C LEU A 206 -1.78 13.79 13.28
N PRO A 207 -0.87 14.66 12.78
CA PRO A 207 -1.13 16.09 12.68
C PRO A 207 -2.38 16.38 11.85
N ASN A 208 -3.12 17.43 12.20
CA ASN A 208 -4.36 17.78 11.52
C ASN A 208 -4.19 18.17 10.04
N ASP A 209 -3.00 18.63 9.67
CA ASP A 209 -2.60 19.00 8.31
C ASP A 209 -1.91 17.85 7.54
N ALA A 210 -1.72 16.70 8.18
CA ALA A 210 -1.15 15.51 7.54
C ALA A 210 -2.24 14.69 6.85
N ASP A 211 -1.92 14.19 5.66
CA ASP A 211 -2.78 13.27 4.93
C ASP A 211 -2.36 11.82 5.20
N PRO A 212 -3.28 10.93 5.61
CA PRO A 212 -2.97 9.53 5.88
C PRO A 212 -2.50 8.75 4.64
N LEU A 213 -2.73 9.26 3.43
CA LEU A 213 -2.25 8.66 2.18
C LEU A 213 -0.79 9.00 1.88
N ASP A 214 -0.18 9.95 2.58
CA ASP A 214 1.25 10.25 2.44
C ASP A 214 2.08 9.12 3.09
N ILE A 215 2.80 8.35 2.29
CA ILE A 215 3.59 7.19 2.76
C ILE A 215 4.72 7.53 3.75
N ARG A 216 4.98 8.80 3.99
CA ARG A 216 5.92 9.22 5.05
C ARG A 216 5.38 8.96 6.45
N TYR A 217 4.06 8.79 6.58
CA TYR A 217 3.36 8.47 7.82
C TYR A 217 2.95 7.00 7.82
N ASN A 218 3.32 6.25 8.85
CA ASN A 218 2.75 4.94 9.11
C ASN A 218 1.49 5.16 9.96
N VAL A 219 0.33 5.07 9.35
CA VAL A 219 -0.93 5.45 10.01
C VAL A 219 -1.65 4.23 10.57
N ILE A 220 -2.04 4.32 11.86
CA ILE A 220 -3.02 3.43 12.48
C ILE A 220 -4.37 4.12 12.31
N GLN A 221 -5.14 3.68 11.34
CA GLN A 221 -6.39 4.33 10.97
C GLN A 221 -7.56 3.80 11.80
N TRP A 222 -8.37 4.71 12.33
CA TRP A 222 -9.63 4.39 12.96
C TRP A 222 -10.70 4.13 11.91
N ILE A 223 -11.28 2.93 11.93
CA ILE A 223 -12.37 2.55 11.01
C ILE A 223 -13.57 2.14 11.84
N HIS A 224 -14.67 2.89 11.71
CA HIS A 224 -15.93 2.53 12.32
C HIS A 224 -16.60 1.44 11.49
N ARG A 225 -16.46 0.19 11.94
CA ARG A 225 -17.03 -1.00 11.29
C ARG A 225 -17.71 -1.92 12.27
N SER A 226 -18.78 -2.59 11.81
CA SER A 226 -19.40 -3.70 12.49
C SER A 226 -19.03 -5.01 11.79
N THR A 227 -17.76 -5.36 11.74
CA THR A 227 -17.27 -6.62 11.17
C THR A 227 -16.36 -7.33 12.17
N ARG A 228 -16.41 -8.68 12.16
CA ARG A 228 -15.50 -9.50 12.96
C ARG A 228 -14.30 -9.93 12.11
N GLY A 229 -13.11 -9.82 12.71
CA GLY A 229 -11.90 -10.57 12.36
C GLY A 229 -11.54 -10.61 10.88
N TRP A 230 -10.81 -9.59 10.46
CA TRP A 230 -10.02 -9.66 9.24
C TRP A 230 -8.66 -8.99 9.51
N SER A 231 -7.65 -9.46 8.87
CA SER A 231 -6.29 -8.90 8.89
C SER A 231 -5.73 -8.83 7.48
#